data_dfd5d922bd3714181f81ef3c74e8a9e4
#
_entry.id   dfd5d922bd3714181f81ef3c74e8a9e4
#
_cell.length_a   1.000
_cell.length_b   1.000
_cell.length_c   1.000
_cell.angle_alpha   90.00
_cell.angle_beta   90.00
_cell.angle_gamma   90.00
#
_symmetry.space_group_name_H-M   'P 1'
#
loop_
_entity.id
_entity.type
_entity.pdbx_description
1 polymer ?
#
loop_
_entity_poly.entity_id
_entity_poly.type
_entity_poly.pdbx_seq_one_letter_code
_entity_poly.pdbx_strand_id
1 'polypeptide(L)'
;MSDENFVSGDEPARTETFDADGPLDLDISLTLGRVDVRLVDPTAGTGAVVEVRHDTASQAPWAEGMATVLNWVTERFGEFGTELRGSPAQAVRECRVEKTGNRLVVAASKALPLRNIPLAVTVTAPAGSQLKIRAGSADVKTTGAAGRADVATGSGDVALERADGAVTVRTGSGAITLGPTLAGLQVRSGSGDVEASSVAGSATLATGTGAIWLGVVAGEVLARSGSGDMSVAEAASGSLELITGSGEVRVGIRSGIAAEVELSSGAGKVSSELDLATTPPEGDVPLRIRARTGSGDAVVTTAAQ
;
A
#
# COMPACT_ATOMS: atom_id res chain seq x y z
N MET A 1 7.10 -28.21 16.10
CA MET A 1 5.91 -28.52 16.91
C MET A 1 5.19 -27.20 17.07
N SER A 2 4.00 -27.07 16.53
CA SER A 2 3.20 -25.84 16.63
C SER A 2 2.37 -25.95 17.91
N ASP A 3 2.54 -25.01 18.83
CA ASP A 3 1.66 -24.88 19.98
C ASP A 3 0.44 -24.06 19.56
N GLU A 4 -0.70 -24.75 19.39
CA GLU A 4 -2.01 -24.10 19.15
C GLU A 4 -2.60 -23.72 20.52
N ASN A 5 -2.64 -22.42 20.81
CA ASN A 5 -3.26 -21.89 22.01
C ASN A 5 -4.58 -21.19 21.64
N PHE A 6 -5.72 -21.80 22.00
CA PHE A 6 -7.02 -21.17 21.88
C PHE A 6 -7.31 -20.36 23.15
N VAL A 7 -7.36 -19.05 23.03
CA VAL A 7 -7.80 -18.19 24.12
C VAL A 7 -9.32 -18.12 24.12
N SER A 8 -9.92 -18.59 25.21
CA SER A 8 -11.36 -18.53 25.44
C SER A 8 -11.77 -17.14 25.93
N GLY A 9 -12.04 -16.27 24.98
CA GLY A 9 -12.69 -14.97 25.15
C GLY A 9 -13.74 -14.82 24.04
N ASP A 10 -14.71 -13.94 24.18
CA ASP A 10 -15.91 -13.83 23.34
C ASP A 10 -15.69 -13.71 21.81
N GLU A 11 -14.44 -13.56 21.33
CA GLU A 11 -14.09 -13.55 19.91
C GLU A 11 -13.15 -14.71 19.55
N PRO A 12 -13.45 -15.45 18.47
CA PRO A 12 -12.61 -16.55 18.02
C PRO A 12 -11.26 -16.02 17.54
N ALA A 13 -10.19 -16.35 18.25
CA ALA A 13 -8.82 -16.00 17.92
C ALA A 13 -7.95 -17.26 17.82
N ARG A 14 -7.00 -17.29 16.91
CA ARG A 14 -5.99 -18.32 16.74
C ARG A 14 -4.62 -17.69 16.65
N THR A 15 -3.71 -18.13 17.47
CA THR A 15 -2.32 -17.67 17.49
C THR A 15 -1.39 -18.84 17.23
N GLU A 16 -0.46 -18.66 16.29
CA GLU A 16 0.59 -19.62 15.99
C GLU A 16 1.96 -18.97 16.03
N THR A 17 2.91 -19.67 16.60
CA THR A 17 4.29 -19.21 16.73
C THR A 17 5.21 -20.14 15.95
N PHE A 18 6.17 -19.57 15.25
CA PHE A 18 7.15 -20.26 14.43
C PHE A 18 8.55 -19.75 14.72
N ASP A 19 9.51 -20.64 14.80
CA ASP A 19 10.91 -20.26 14.90
C ASP A 19 11.36 -19.61 13.57
N ALA A 20 12.14 -18.54 13.65
CA ALA A 20 12.70 -17.87 12.50
C ALA A 20 14.12 -17.36 12.83
N ASP A 21 15.11 -17.88 12.12
CA ASP A 21 16.51 -17.51 12.29
C ASP A 21 16.91 -16.24 11.52
N GLY A 22 15.95 -15.59 10.87
CA GLY A 22 16.18 -14.40 10.06
C GLY A 22 14.95 -14.00 9.24
N PRO A 23 15.11 -13.11 8.24
CA PRO A 23 14.02 -12.64 7.40
C PRO A 23 13.26 -13.77 6.70
N LEU A 24 11.94 -13.65 6.65
CA LEU A 24 11.03 -14.64 6.08
C LEU A 24 10.40 -14.15 4.76
N ASP A 25 9.91 -15.12 3.97
CA ASP A 25 9.04 -14.88 2.82
C ASP A 25 7.57 -15.02 3.26
N LEU A 26 6.91 -13.91 3.53
CA LEU A 26 5.51 -13.86 3.97
C LEU A 26 4.57 -13.86 2.76
N ASP A 27 3.73 -14.87 2.62
CA ASP A 27 2.69 -14.96 1.56
C ASP A 27 1.30 -14.95 2.20
N ILE A 28 0.66 -13.77 2.19
CA ILE A 28 -0.60 -13.51 2.87
C ILE A 28 -1.71 -13.34 1.83
N SER A 29 -2.78 -14.12 1.94
CA SER A 29 -3.95 -14.03 1.07
C SER A 29 -5.22 -13.90 1.89
N LEU A 30 -5.93 -12.77 1.71
CA LEU A 30 -7.16 -12.45 2.42
C LEU A 30 -8.22 -11.93 1.45
N THR A 31 -9.49 -12.30 1.63
CA THR A 31 -10.56 -11.78 0.79
C THR A 31 -11.13 -10.48 1.36
N LEU A 32 -11.45 -10.46 2.66
CA LEU A 32 -12.06 -9.33 3.36
C LEU A 32 -11.42 -9.16 4.73
N GLY A 33 -11.30 -7.93 5.20
CA GLY A 33 -10.85 -7.60 6.55
C GLY A 33 -9.60 -6.74 6.57
N ARG A 34 -8.58 -7.15 7.34
CA ARG A 34 -7.38 -6.34 7.54
C ARG A 34 -6.13 -7.20 7.71
N VAL A 35 -5.01 -6.72 7.21
CA VAL A 35 -3.68 -7.34 7.35
C VAL A 35 -2.74 -6.36 8.02
N ASP A 36 -2.26 -6.70 9.21
CA ASP A 36 -1.27 -5.95 9.96
C ASP A 36 0.05 -6.75 10.01
N VAL A 37 1.09 -6.27 9.34
CA VAL A 37 2.43 -6.88 9.39
C VAL A 37 3.35 -6.01 10.25
N ARG A 38 3.95 -6.61 11.26
CA ARG A 38 4.90 -5.94 12.16
C ARG A 38 6.28 -6.56 11.98
N LEU A 39 7.16 -5.80 11.36
CA LEU A 39 8.54 -6.22 11.12
C LEU A 39 9.41 -5.68 12.25
N VAL A 40 9.86 -6.58 13.10
CA VAL A 40 10.60 -6.24 14.31
C VAL A 40 12.07 -6.58 14.17
N ASP A 41 12.93 -5.85 14.87
CA ASP A 41 14.36 -6.10 14.86
C ASP A 41 14.66 -7.51 15.44
N PRO A 42 15.53 -8.31 14.80
CA PRO A 42 15.83 -9.68 15.25
C PRO A 42 16.38 -9.76 16.69
N THR A 43 16.84 -8.64 17.25
CA THR A 43 17.24 -8.56 18.67
C THR A 43 16.07 -8.66 19.64
N ALA A 44 14.84 -8.43 19.20
CA ALA A 44 13.63 -8.44 20.03
C ALA A 44 13.01 -9.84 20.22
N GLY A 45 13.54 -10.87 19.56
CA GLY A 45 13.07 -12.26 19.68
C GLY A 45 13.28 -13.04 18.38
N THR A 46 13.63 -14.30 18.48
CA THR A 46 13.79 -15.21 17.34
C THR A 46 12.47 -15.91 17.08
N GLY A 47 11.66 -15.39 16.17
CA GLY A 47 10.42 -16.06 15.81
C GLY A 47 9.47 -15.22 14.97
N ALA A 48 8.48 -15.88 14.41
CA ALA A 48 7.33 -15.25 13.78
C ALA A 48 6.05 -15.64 14.51
N VAL A 49 5.16 -14.68 14.70
CA VAL A 49 3.86 -14.90 15.36
C VAL A 49 2.77 -14.51 14.39
N VAL A 50 1.81 -15.39 14.17
CA VAL A 50 0.62 -15.14 13.36
C VAL A 50 -0.59 -15.19 14.26
N GLU A 51 -1.36 -14.13 14.27
CA GLU A 51 -2.64 -14.07 14.97
C GLU A 51 -3.76 -13.85 13.94
N VAL A 52 -4.75 -14.71 13.96
CA VAL A 52 -5.94 -14.62 13.09
C VAL A 52 -7.16 -14.46 13.97
N ARG A 53 -7.94 -13.39 13.73
CA ARG A 53 -9.18 -13.08 14.44
C ARG A 53 -10.30 -12.76 13.45
N HIS A 54 -11.52 -12.84 13.90
CA HIS A 54 -12.65 -12.24 13.20
C HIS A 54 -12.51 -10.70 13.25
N ASP A 55 -12.67 -10.03 12.12
CA ASP A 55 -12.63 -8.56 12.06
C ASP A 55 -14.03 -7.97 12.22
N THR A 56 -14.37 -7.57 13.42
CA THR A 56 -15.66 -6.93 13.75
C THR A 56 -15.73 -5.48 13.29
N ALA A 57 -14.59 -4.81 13.09
CA ALA A 57 -14.52 -3.40 12.68
C ALA A 57 -14.78 -3.21 11.17
N SER A 58 -14.50 -4.21 10.36
CA SER A 58 -14.73 -4.17 8.90
C SER A 58 -16.14 -4.60 8.49
N GLN A 59 -17.13 -4.57 9.40
CA GLN A 59 -18.53 -4.78 9.03
C GLN A 59 -19.03 -3.57 8.25
N ALA A 60 -19.12 -3.75 6.93
CA ALA A 60 -19.61 -2.71 6.05
C ALA A 60 -21.07 -2.32 6.39
N PRO A 61 -21.45 -1.03 6.29
CA PRO A 61 -22.80 -0.54 6.62
C PRO A 61 -23.93 -1.25 5.87
N TRP A 62 -23.66 -1.87 4.72
CA TRP A 62 -24.62 -2.67 3.96
C TRP A 62 -24.94 -4.02 4.61
N ALA A 63 -24.09 -4.51 5.51
CA ALA A 63 -24.29 -5.77 6.22
C ALA A 63 -25.50 -5.68 7.19
N GLU A 64 -25.78 -4.52 7.75
CA GLU A 64 -26.99 -4.28 8.58
C GLU A 64 -28.28 -4.36 7.75
N GLY A 65 -28.26 -3.79 6.53
CA GLY A 65 -29.40 -3.90 5.60
C GLY A 65 -29.64 -5.34 5.12
N MET A 66 -28.58 -6.09 4.84
CA MET A 66 -28.67 -7.52 4.49
C MET A 66 -29.07 -8.40 5.67
N ALA A 67 -28.69 -8.05 6.90
CA ALA A 67 -29.13 -8.78 8.09
C ALA A 67 -30.65 -8.81 8.24
N THR A 68 -31.33 -7.71 7.92
CA THR A 68 -32.79 -7.59 7.95
C THR A 68 -33.44 -8.46 6.88
N VAL A 69 -32.89 -8.49 5.65
CA VAL A 69 -33.40 -9.36 4.57
C VAL A 69 -33.13 -10.83 4.87
N LEU A 70 -31.98 -11.15 5.42
CA LEU A 70 -31.60 -12.51 5.78
C LEU A 70 -32.40 -13.04 6.99
N ASN A 71 -32.76 -12.18 7.96
CA ASN A 71 -33.68 -12.55 9.05
C ASN A 71 -35.07 -12.91 8.50
N TRP A 72 -35.58 -12.12 7.56
CA TRP A 72 -36.87 -12.42 6.90
C TRP A 72 -36.84 -13.78 6.13
N VAL A 73 -35.69 -14.07 5.46
CA VAL A 73 -35.51 -15.36 4.76
C VAL A 73 -35.40 -16.52 5.75
N THR A 74 -34.71 -16.32 6.88
CA THR A 74 -34.54 -17.37 7.92
C THR A 74 -35.88 -17.70 8.61
N GLU A 75 -36.71 -16.67 8.87
CA GLU A 75 -38.07 -16.90 9.42
C GLU A 75 -38.98 -17.64 8.44
N ARG A 76 -38.79 -17.52 7.13
CA ARG A 76 -39.64 -18.12 6.12
C ARG A 76 -39.19 -19.54 5.69
N PHE A 77 -37.89 -19.86 5.78
CA PHE A 77 -37.31 -21.08 5.23
C PHE A 77 -36.60 -21.99 6.25
N GLY A 78 -36.72 -21.69 7.56
CA GLY A 78 -36.24 -22.56 8.65
C GLY A 78 -34.75 -22.89 8.64
N GLU A 79 -34.35 -24.03 9.10
CA GLU A 79 -32.96 -24.47 9.34
C GLU A 79 -32.01 -24.39 8.13
N PHE A 80 -32.51 -24.32 6.91
CA PHE A 80 -31.67 -24.12 5.70
C PHE A 80 -30.92 -22.77 5.66
N GLY A 81 -31.37 -21.76 6.41
CA GLY A 81 -30.76 -20.45 6.46
C GLY A 81 -29.47 -20.38 7.30
N THR A 82 -29.28 -21.27 8.24
CA THR A 82 -28.11 -21.30 9.14
C THR A 82 -26.89 -21.96 8.52
N GLU A 83 -27.06 -22.92 7.64
CA GLU A 83 -25.93 -23.55 6.92
C GLU A 83 -25.29 -22.64 5.86
N LEU A 84 -26.04 -21.63 5.37
CA LEU A 84 -25.53 -20.63 4.44
C LEU A 84 -24.71 -19.51 5.13
N ARG A 85 -24.77 -19.43 6.45
CA ARG A 85 -23.97 -18.49 7.24
C ARG A 85 -22.74 -19.21 7.79
N GLY A 86 -21.58 -19.03 7.18
CA GLY A 86 -20.33 -19.48 7.78
C GLY A 86 -20.14 -18.92 9.20
N SER A 87 -19.63 -19.71 10.11
CA SER A 87 -19.29 -19.25 11.45
C SER A 87 -17.96 -18.49 11.43
N PRO A 88 -17.84 -17.31 12.07
CA PRO A 88 -16.56 -16.64 12.25
C PRO A 88 -15.48 -17.55 12.88
N ALA A 89 -15.87 -18.36 13.85
CA ALA A 89 -14.97 -19.34 14.46
C ALA A 89 -14.46 -20.40 13.46
N GLN A 90 -15.30 -20.78 12.51
CA GLN A 90 -14.91 -21.70 11.44
C GLN A 90 -13.96 -21.03 10.45
N ALA A 91 -14.22 -19.77 10.08
CA ALA A 91 -13.34 -19.02 9.17
C ALA A 91 -11.93 -18.84 9.77
N VAL A 92 -11.84 -18.56 11.08
CA VAL A 92 -10.57 -18.48 11.81
C VAL A 92 -9.85 -19.83 11.83
N ARG A 93 -10.56 -20.92 12.13
CA ARG A 93 -9.98 -22.29 12.16
C ARG A 93 -9.52 -22.77 10.79
N GLU A 94 -10.28 -22.48 9.74
CA GLU A 94 -9.97 -22.90 8.36
C GLU A 94 -8.95 -21.95 7.68
N CYS A 95 -8.55 -20.85 8.32
CA CYS A 95 -7.46 -20.04 7.83
C CYS A 95 -6.18 -20.88 7.86
N ARG A 96 -5.59 -21.09 6.70
CA ARG A 96 -4.36 -21.85 6.57
C ARG A 96 -3.20 -21.01 7.07
N VAL A 97 -2.48 -21.50 8.06
CA VAL A 97 -1.25 -20.90 8.56
C VAL A 97 -0.17 -21.97 8.56
N GLU A 98 0.82 -21.84 7.70
CA GLU A 98 1.85 -22.88 7.52
C GLU A 98 3.21 -22.26 7.26
N LYS A 99 4.24 -22.76 7.91
CA LYS A 99 5.64 -22.42 7.64
C LYS A 99 6.36 -23.62 7.02
N THR A 100 6.98 -23.39 5.87
CA THR A 100 7.82 -24.37 5.19
C THR A 100 9.16 -23.74 4.83
N GLY A 101 10.20 -24.19 5.50
CA GLY A 101 11.54 -23.54 5.38
C GLY A 101 11.45 -22.07 5.81
N ASN A 102 11.81 -21.17 4.90
CA ASN A 102 11.76 -19.71 5.14
C ASN A 102 10.44 -19.04 4.73
N ARG A 103 9.48 -19.80 4.19
CA ARG A 103 8.21 -19.27 3.71
C ARG A 103 7.11 -19.50 4.73
N LEU A 104 6.43 -18.41 5.13
CA LEU A 104 5.25 -18.41 5.98
C LEU A 104 4.03 -18.04 5.13
N VAL A 105 3.06 -18.93 5.07
CA VAL A 105 1.84 -18.76 4.28
C VAL A 105 0.66 -18.56 5.22
N VAL A 106 -0.09 -17.47 5.00
CA VAL A 106 -1.36 -17.22 5.69
C VAL A 106 -2.44 -17.03 4.62
N ALA A 107 -3.42 -17.93 4.57
CA ALA A 107 -4.42 -17.88 3.53
C ALA A 107 -5.83 -18.13 4.09
N ALA A 108 -6.72 -17.16 3.92
CA ALA A 108 -8.13 -17.31 4.24
C ALA A 108 -8.79 -18.36 3.33
N SER A 109 -9.85 -19.01 3.84
CA SER A 109 -10.62 -19.97 3.07
C SER A 109 -11.24 -19.31 1.84
N LYS A 110 -11.14 -19.97 0.69
CA LYS A 110 -11.77 -19.54 -0.57
C LYS A 110 -13.18 -20.11 -0.74
N ALA A 111 -13.57 -21.03 0.13
CA ALA A 111 -14.88 -21.66 0.07
C ALA A 111 -15.99 -20.71 0.54
N LEU A 112 -17.14 -20.75 -0.12
CA LEU A 112 -18.36 -20.11 0.37
C LEU A 112 -18.99 -20.97 1.47
N PRO A 113 -19.52 -20.35 2.54
CA PRO A 113 -19.68 -18.92 2.80
C PRO A 113 -18.46 -18.25 3.50
N LEU A 114 -17.46 -19.01 3.92
CA LEU A 114 -16.35 -18.54 4.78
C LEU A 114 -15.51 -17.42 4.16
N ARG A 115 -15.39 -17.41 2.83
CA ARG A 115 -14.62 -16.38 2.13
C ARG A 115 -15.18 -14.95 2.31
N ASN A 116 -16.45 -14.83 2.73
CA ASN A 116 -17.12 -13.53 2.93
C ASN A 116 -17.07 -13.07 4.40
N ILE A 117 -16.40 -13.83 5.26
CA ILE A 117 -16.20 -13.47 6.66
C ILE A 117 -14.93 -12.65 6.76
N PRO A 118 -15.00 -11.39 7.25
CA PRO A 118 -13.83 -10.55 7.40
C PRO A 118 -12.91 -11.09 8.51
N LEU A 119 -11.61 -11.16 8.21
CA LEU A 119 -10.58 -11.60 9.13
C LEU A 119 -9.58 -10.48 9.39
N ALA A 120 -9.15 -10.35 10.63
CA ALA A 120 -7.99 -9.57 11.02
C ALA A 120 -6.80 -10.51 11.18
N VAL A 121 -5.81 -10.33 10.32
CA VAL A 121 -4.56 -11.11 10.33
C VAL A 121 -3.44 -10.21 10.79
N THR A 122 -2.83 -10.54 11.93
CA THR A 122 -1.62 -9.86 12.42
C THR A 122 -0.43 -10.81 12.31
N VAL A 123 0.62 -10.38 11.62
CA VAL A 123 1.86 -11.14 11.47
C VAL A 123 3.01 -10.34 12.04
N THR A 124 3.67 -10.87 13.06
CA THR A 124 4.94 -10.34 13.56
C THR A 124 6.07 -11.19 13.01
N ALA A 125 7.06 -10.58 12.38
CA ALA A 125 8.18 -11.29 11.75
C ALA A 125 9.46 -10.44 11.83
N PRO A 126 10.66 -11.03 11.59
CA PRO A 126 11.91 -10.29 11.57
C PRO A 126 11.94 -9.20 10.50
N ALA A 127 12.57 -8.06 10.81
CA ALA A 127 12.83 -6.99 9.85
C ALA A 127 13.61 -7.50 8.62
N GLY A 128 13.41 -6.87 7.47
CA GLY A 128 13.97 -7.33 6.19
C GLY A 128 13.19 -8.49 5.55
N SER A 129 12.12 -8.99 6.16
CA SER A 129 11.27 -10.01 5.56
C SER A 129 10.64 -9.54 4.26
N GLN A 130 10.43 -10.47 3.33
CA GLN A 130 9.80 -10.21 2.05
C GLN A 130 8.29 -10.39 2.15
N LEU A 131 7.55 -9.45 1.58
CA LEU A 131 6.11 -9.40 1.69
C LEU A 131 5.47 -9.68 0.34
N LYS A 132 4.54 -10.62 0.32
CA LYS A 132 3.65 -10.89 -0.81
C LYS A 132 2.23 -10.95 -0.28
N ILE A 133 1.49 -9.85 -0.44
CA ILE A 133 0.14 -9.71 0.12
C ILE A 133 -0.86 -9.59 -1.02
N ARG A 134 -1.87 -10.43 -0.99
CA ARG A 134 -3.01 -10.39 -1.90
C ARG A 134 -4.29 -10.26 -1.10
N ALA A 135 -4.96 -9.15 -1.26
CA ALA A 135 -6.21 -8.85 -0.59
C ALA A 135 -7.34 -8.57 -1.61
N GLY A 136 -8.55 -8.94 -1.26
CA GLY A 136 -9.73 -8.52 -2.04
C GLY A 136 -10.16 -7.12 -1.62
N SER A 137 -10.89 -7.02 -0.51
CA SER A 137 -11.28 -5.76 0.14
C SER A 137 -10.76 -5.78 1.56
N ALA A 138 -9.49 -5.47 1.72
CA ALA A 138 -8.83 -5.46 3.01
C ALA A 138 -7.74 -4.38 3.05
N ASP A 139 -7.66 -3.72 4.19
CA ASP A 139 -6.61 -2.77 4.47
C ASP A 139 -5.31 -3.52 4.78
N VAL A 140 -4.21 -2.99 4.30
CA VAL A 140 -2.87 -3.55 4.52
C VAL A 140 -2.01 -2.52 5.21
N LYS A 141 -1.57 -2.84 6.41
CA LYS A 141 -0.63 -2.01 7.16
C LYS A 141 0.65 -2.79 7.47
N THR A 142 1.78 -2.20 7.13
CA THR A 142 3.09 -2.76 7.46
C THR A 142 3.87 -1.75 8.27
N THR A 143 4.38 -2.18 9.43
CA THR A 143 5.27 -1.40 10.28
C THR A 143 6.66 -2.04 10.33
N GLY A 144 7.69 -1.22 10.47
CA GLY A 144 9.09 -1.63 10.40
C GLY A 144 9.62 -1.70 8.96
N ALA A 145 10.86 -2.16 8.83
CA ALA A 145 11.57 -2.21 7.55
C ALA A 145 11.28 -3.51 6.79
N ALA A 146 10.60 -3.41 5.66
CA ALA A 146 10.40 -4.51 4.74
C ALA A 146 11.62 -4.69 3.82
N GLY A 147 11.96 -5.91 3.48
CA GLY A 147 12.87 -6.20 2.41
C GLY A 147 12.22 -5.84 1.07
N ARG A 148 11.68 -6.81 0.37
CA ARG A 148 10.86 -6.59 -0.84
C ARG A 148 9.38 -6.64 -0.48
N ALA A 149 8.55 -5.80 -1.10
CA ALA A 149 7.10 -5.83 -0.92
C ALA A 149 6.36 -5.91 -2.27
N ASP A 150 5.47 -6.90 -2.40
CA ASP A 150 4.51 -7.04 -3.51
C ASP A 150 3.11 -7.10 -2.92
N VAL A 151 2.37 -5.98 -2.98
CA VAL A 151 1.04 -5.83 -2.40
C VAL A 151 0.03 -5.62 -3.50
N ALA A 152 -1.01 -6.44 -3.53
CA ALA A 152 -2.14 -6.31 -4.45
C ALA A 152 -3.45 -6.37 -3.67
N THR A 153 -4.25 -5.31 -3.78
CA THR A 153 -5.60 -5.25 -3.19
C THR A 153 -6.62 -4.80 -4.24
N GLY A 154 -7.84 -5.26 -4.13
CA GLY A 154 -8.94 -4.77 -4.97
C GLY A 154 -9.44 -3.42 -4.46
N SER A 155 -9.75 -3.34 -3.18
CA SER A 155 -10.10 -2.12 -2.46
C SER A 155 -9.59 -2.23 -1.03
N GLY A 156 -9.21 -1.14 -0.45
CA GLY A 156 -8.59 -1.04 0.86
C GLY A 156 -7.29 -0.25 0.80
N ASP A 157 -6.98 0.38 1.89
CA ASP A 157 -5.81 1.24 1.99
C ASP A 157 -4.54 0.41 2.17
N VAL A 158 -3.44 0.91 1.62
CA VAL A 158 -2.13 0.27 1.76
C VAL A 158 -1.18 1.26 2.43
N ALA A 159 -0.71 0.91 3.61
CA ALA A 159 0.29 1.67 4.34
C ALA A 159 1.56 0.83 4.56
N LEU A 160 2.69 1.30 4.09
CA LEU A 160 4.00 0.69 4.25
C LEU A 160 4.95 1.70 4.89
N GLU A 161 5.43 1.43 6.10
CA GLU A 161 6.25 2.37 6.85
C GLU A 161 7.64 2.58 6.24
N ARG A 162 8.30 1.51 5.78
CA ARG A 162 9.62 1.56 5.14
C ARG A 162 9.87 0.34 4.29
N ALA A 163 10.58 0.51 3.19
CA ALA A 163 11.11 -0.59 2.38
C ALA A 163 12.56 -0.34 1.95
N ASP A 164 13.41 -1.32 2.24
CA ASP A 164 14.82 -1.29 1.83
C ASP A 164 15.01 -1.92 0.45
N GLY A 165 14.12 -2.84 0.04
CA GLY A 165 14.10 -3.47 -1.27
C GLY A 165 13.00 -2.93 -2.19
N ALA A 166 12.85 -3.58 -3.35
CA ALA A 166 11.88 -3.18 -4.36
C ALA A 166 10.43 -3.32 -3.88
N VAL A 167 9.61 -2.30 -4.16
CA VAL A 167 8.19 -2.24 -3.80
C VAL A 167 7.33 -2.26 -5.04
N THR A 168 6.33 -3.11 -5.04
CA THR A 168 5.26 -3.12 -6.04
C THR A 168 3.92 -3.07 -5.33
N VAL A 169 3.11 -2.03 -5.61
CA VAL A 169 1.75 -1.89 -5.06
C VAL A 169 0.75 -1.78 -6.19
N ARG A 170 -0.31 -2.56 -6.13
CA ARG A 170 -1.45 -2.50 -7.04
C ARG A 170 -2.74 -2.44 -6.26
N THR A 171 -3.56 -1.43 -6.52
CA THR A 171 -4.91 -1.32 -5.95
C THR A 171 -5.93 -0.90 -7.02
N GLY A 172 -7.15 -1.36 -6.87
CA GLY A 172 -8.27 -0.83 -7.67
C GLY A 172 -8.73 0.52 -7.13
N SER A 173 -8.93 0.59 -5.80
CA SER A 173 -9.29 1.81 -5.09
C SER A 173 -8.77 1.73 -3.64
N GLY A 174 -8.51 2.83 -3.02
CA GLY A 174 -7.91 2.94 -1.70
C GLY A 174 -6.62 3.78 -1.75
N ALA A 175 -6.35 4.46 -0.68
CA ALA A 175 -5.16 5.28 -0.54
C ALA A 175 -3.90 4.41 -0.40
N ILE A 176 -2.80 4.88 -0.96
CA ILE A 176 -1.49 4.24 -0.84
C ILE A 176 -0.54 5.21 -0.14
N THR A 177 -0.11 4.87 1.06
CA THR A 177 0.85 5.65 1.83
C THR A 177 2.15 4.86 2.00
N LEU A 178 3.22 5.37 1.45
CA LEU A 178 4.53 4.74 1.48
C LEU A 178 5.53 5.64 2.23
N GLY A 179 6.18 5.09 3.21
CA GLY A 179 7.34 5.70 3.83
C GLY A 179 8.57 5.66 2.91
N PRO A 180 9.78 5.84 3.44
CA PRO A 180 11.00 5.82 2.63
C PRO A 180 11.16 4.51 1.85
N THR A 181 11.40 4.64 0.52
CA THR A 181 11.71 3.53 -0.38
C THR A 181 13.10 3.72 -0.95
N LEU A 182 14.00 2.78 -0.65
CA LEU A 182 15.42 2.90 -0.99
C LEU A 182 15.78 2.27 -2.34
N ALA A 183 14.92 1.40 -2.85
CA ALA A 183 15.11 0.72 -4.14
C ALA A 183 14.00 1.07 -5.12
N GLY A 184 13.76 0.21 -6.12
CA GLY A 184 12.73 0.44 -7.14
C GLY A 184 11.31 0.47 -6.55
N LEU A 185 10.49 1.41 -7.03
CA LEU A 185 9.09 1.57 -6.65
C LEU A 185 8.18 1.46 -7.88
N GLN A 186 7.19 0.58 -7.84
CA GLN A 186 6.15 0.50 -8.85
C GLN A 186 4.77 0.58 -8.19
N VAL A 187 4.00 1.61 -8.53
CA VAL A 187 2.63 1.80 -8.02
C VAL A 187 1.64 1.87 -9.16
N ARG A 188 0.54 1.15 -9.02
CA ARG A 188 -0.62 1.25 -9.92
C ARG A 188 -1.89 1.31 -9.11
N SER A 189 -2.64 2.39 -9.27
CA SER A 189 -3.96 2.61 -8.66
C SER A 189 -5.01 2.86 -9.74
N GLY A 190 -6.22 2.40 -9.52
CA GLY A 190 -7.35 2.82 -10.36
C GLY A 190 -7.83 4.22 -9.98
N SER A 191 -8.12 4.46 -8.71
CA SER A 191 -8.72 5.72 -8.24
C SER A 191 -8.26 6.17 -6.86
N GLY A 192 -7.27 5.55 -6.26
CA GLY A 192 -6.73 5.97 -4.96
C GLY A 192 -5.58 6.97 -5.08
N ASP A 193 -5.46 7.81 -4.09
CA ASP A 193 -4.34 8.72 -3.95
C ASP A 193 -3.07 7.96 -3.60
N VAL A 194 -1.94 8.48 -4.02
CA VAL A 194 -0.62 7.88 -3.79
C VAL A 194 0.27 8.89 -3.09
N GLU A 195 0.70 8.55 -1.91
CA GLU A 195 1.66 9.32 -1.12
C GLU A 195 2.93 8.51 -0.90
N ALA A 196 4.10 9.10 -1.18
CA ALA A 196 5.39 8.52 -0.85
C ALA A 196 6.29 9.56 -0.20
N SER A 197 6.73 9.32 1.03
CA SER A 197 7.51 10.30 1.80
C SER A 197 8.91 10.53 1.24
N SER A 198 9.56 9.48 0.72
CA SER A 198 10.87 9.58 0.08
C SER A 198 11.09 8.47 -0.94
N VAL A 199 11.64 8.84 -2.08
CA VAL A 199 11.99 7.94 -3.19
C VAL A 199 13.46 8.16 -3.56
N ALA A 200 14.28 7.15 -3.27
CA ALA A 200 15.72 7.22 -3.54
C ALA A 200 16.15 6.43 -4.80
N GLY A 201 15.32 5.51 -5.28
CA GLY A 201 15.57 4.71 -6.48
C GLY A 201 14.71 5.11 -7.67
N SER A 202 14.65 4.21 -8.68
CA SER A 202 13.73 4.41 -9.80
C SER A 202 12.29 4.14 -9.38
N ALA A 203 11.36 5.04 -9.76
CA ALA A 203 9.95 4.90 -9.45
C ALA A 203 9.05 5.08 -10.66
N THR A 204 8.05 4.21 -10.77
CA THR A 204 6.96 4.34 -11.75
C THR A 204 5.64 4.31 -11.02
N LEU A 205 4.91 5.44 -11.08
CA LEU A 205 3.61 5.59 -10.44
C LEU A 205 2.55 5.88 -11.51
N ALA A 206 1.42 5.18 -11.41
CA ALA A 206 0.30 5.39 -12.31
C ALA A 206 -1.01 5.30 -11.55
N THR A 207 -1.86 6.31 -11.68
CA THR A 207 -3.23 6.32 -11.16
C THR A 207 -4.21 6.78 -12.23
N GLY A 208 -5.46 6.31 -12.15
CA GLY A 208 -6.51 6.78 -13.08
C GLY A 208 -7.01 8.17 -12.69
N THR A 209 -7.40 8.37 -11.43
CA THR A 209 -8.03 9.62 -10.97
C THR A 209 -7.51 10.15 -9.63
N GLY A 210 -6.57 9.47 -9.00
CA GLY A 210 -6.00 9.91 -7.72
C GLY A 210 -4.91 10.98 -7.87
N ALA A 211 -4.69 11.71 -6.81
CA ALA A 211 -3.55 12.59 -6.68
C ALA A 211 -2.26 11.79 -6.38
N ILE A 212 -1.11 12.33 -6.79
CA ILE A 212 0.20 11.77 -6.48
C ILE A 212 1.00 12.82 -5.70
N TRP A 213 1.33 12.49 -4.48
CA TRP A 213 2.18 13.31 -3.64
C TRP A 213 3.51 12.60 -3.34
N LEU A 214 4.62 13.25 -3.67
CA LEU A 214 5.97 12.77 -3.39
C LEU A 214 6.68 13.76 -2.49
N GLY A 215 7.25 13.28 -1.40
CA GLY A 215 8.07 14.09 -0.51
C GLY A 215 9.43 14.38 -1.14
N VAL A 216 10.48 13.71 -0.65
CA VAL A 216 11.85 13.88 -1.18
C VAL A 216 12.11 12.90 -2.32
N VAL A 217 12.56 13.42 -3.46
CA VAL A 217 12.90 12.58 -4.62
C VAL A 217 14.38 12.75 -4.96
N ALA A 218 15.09 11.61 -4.99
CA ALA A 218 16.49 11.53 -5.38
C ALA A 218 16.71 10.31 -6.30
N GLY A 219 16.16 10.36 -7.51
CA GLY A 219 16.21 9.24 -8.46
C GLY A 219 15.43 9.51 -9.74
N GLU A 220 15.12 8.45 -10.49
CA GLU A 220 14.34 8.54 -11.72
C GLU A 220 12.86 8.28 -11.39
N VAL A 221 11.99 9.26 -11.64
CA VAL A 221 10.56 9.15 -11.38
C VAL A 221 9.76 9.38 -12.64
N LEU A 222 8.91 8.41 -12.97
CA LEU A 222 7.84 8.54 -13.95
C LEU A 222 6.50 8.45 -13.25
N ALA A 223 5.77 9.56 -13.15
CA ALA A 223 4.45 9.61 -12.54
C ALA A 223 3.38 10.02 -13.58
N ARG A 224 2.27 9.28 -13.62
CA ARG A 224 1.16 9.53 -14.53
C ARG A 224 -0.17 9.46 -13.81
N SER A 225 -1.03 10.47 -14.04
CA SER A 225 -2.44 10.46 -13.64
C SER A 225 -3.34 10.77 -14.82
N GLY A 226 -4.51 10.17 -14.87
CA GLY A 226 -5.52 10.60 -15.84
C GLY A 226 -6.16 11.91 -15.43
N SER A 227 -6.57 12.04 -14.18
CA SER A 227 -7.06 13.27 -13.57
C SER A 227 -6.74 13.26 -12.08
N GLY A 228 -5.89 14.13 -11.67
CA GLY A 228 -5.42 14.26 -10.30
C GLY A 228 -4.19 15.15 -10.26
N ASP A 229 -4.05 15.85 -9.17
CA ASP A 229 -2.91 16.74 -8.97
C ASP A 229 -1.64 15.93 -8.70
N MET A 230 -0.52 16.48 -9.10
CA MET A 230 0.79 15.92 -8.83
C MET A 230 1.64 16.92 -8.08
N SER A 231 2.16 16.52 -6.95
CA SER A 231 3.03 17.37 -6.13
C SER A 231 4.30 16.64 -5.75
N VAL A 232 5.43 17.30 -5.94
CA VAL A 232 6.74 16.89 -5.44
C VAL A 232 7.23 17.98 -4.51
N ALA A 233 7.36 17.65 -3.22
CA ALA A 233 7.75 18.63 -2.21
C ALA A 233 9.21 19.05 -2.40
N GLU A 234 10.10 18.09 -2.68
CA GLU A 234 11.52 18.37 -2.85
C GLU A 234 12.17 17.43 -3.88
N ALA A 235 12.51 17.96 -5.04
CA ALA A 235 13.35 17.30 -6.01
C ALA A 235 14.83 17.59 -5.74
N ALA A 236 15.60 16.56 -5.40
CA ALA A 236 16.99 16.69 -4.98
C ALA A 236 17.98 16.32 -6.08
N SER A 237 17.69 15.31 -6.88
CA SER A 237 18.54 14.88 -8.01
C SER A 237 17.79 13.87 -8.88
N GLY A 238 18.29 13.63 -10.10
CA GLY A 238 17.77 12.62 -11.01
C GLY A 238 16.89 13.18 -12.13
N SER A 239 15.90 12.40 -12.57
CA SER A 239 15.01 12.77 -13.67
C SER A 239 13.56 12.55 -13.27
N LEU A 240 12.74 13.60 -13.34
CA LEU A 240 11.31 13.54 -13.03
C LEU A 240 10.50 13.78 -14.30
N GLU A 241 9.67 12.83 -14.68
CA GLU A 241 8.67 12.96 -15.72
C GLU A 241 7.27 12.84 -15.09
N LEU A 242 6.54 13.96 -15.04
CA LEU A 242 5.22 14.07 -14.43
C LEU A 242 4.18 14.40 -15.51
N ILE A 243 3.18 13.54 -15.68
CA ILE A 243 2.17 13.70 -16.73
C ILE A 243 0.78 13.52 -16.13
N THR A 244 -0.05 14.55 -16.22
CA THR A 244 -1.48 14.44 -15.89
C THR A 244 -2.36 14.91 -17.05
N GLY A 245 -3.52 14.29 -17.20
CA GLY A 245 -4.50 14.74 -18.18
C GLY A 245 -5.23 16.00 -17.73
N SER A 246 -5.65 16.05 -16.46
CA SER A 246 -6.23 17.22 -15.81
C SER A 246 -5.82 17.24 -14.36
N GLY A 247 -5.33 18.36 -13.90
CA GLY A 247 -4.82 18.57 -12.54
C GLY A 247 -3.60 19.50 -12.55
N GLU A 248 -3.31 20.06 -11.41
CA GLU A 248 -2.13 20.88 -11.21
C GLU A 248 -0.88 20.00 -11.07
N VAL A 249 0.25 20.44 -11.63
CA VAL A 249 1.56 19.84 -11.38
C VAL A 249 2.42 20.85 -10.66
N ARG A 250 2.85 20.53 -9.45
CA ARG A 250 3.72 21.37 -8.63
C ARG A 250 5.00 20.64 -8.26
N VAL A 251 6.15 21.28 -8.47
CA VAL A 251 7.45 20.72 -8.15
C VAL A 251 8.30 21.73 -7.37
N GLY A 252 8.70 21.36 -6.16
CA GLY A 252 9.70 22.06 -5.38
C GLY A 252 11.11 21.56 -5.72
N ILE A 253 12.04 22.45 -6.04
CA ILE A 253 13.44 22.12 -6.28
C ILE A 253 14.24 22.44 -5.04
N ARG A 254 15.10 21.54 -4.61
CA ARG A 254 16.02 21.78 -3.49
C ARG A 254 16.89 22.99 -3.75
N SER A 255 16.99 23.88 -2.77
CA SER A 255 17.81 25.09 -2.87
C SER A 255 19.27 24.78 -3.21
N GLY A 256 19.86 25.56 -4.13
CA GLY A 256 21.26 25.43 -4.54
C GLY A 256 21.54 24.33 -5.58
N ILE A 257 20.53 23.63 -6.09
CA ILE A 257 20.68 22.64 -7.15
C ILE A 257 20.35 23.25 -8.51
N ALA A 258 21.25 23.06 -9.48
CA ALA A 258 20.99 23.39 -10.87
C ALA A 258 20.02 22.36 -11.47
N ALA A 259 18.97 22.84 -12.13
CA ALA A 259 17.95 21.99 -12.74
C ALA A 259 17.62 22.45 -14.15
N GLU A 260 17.43 21.46 -15.04
CA GLU A 260 16.81 21.66 -16.34
C GLU A 260 15.31 21.40 -16.21
N VAL A 261 14.47 22.39 -16.56
CA VAL A 261 13.02 22.33 -16.34
C VAL A 261 12.27 22.56 -17.63
N GLU A 262 11.45 21.60 -18.03
CA GLU A 262 10.51 21.69 -19.14
C GLU A 262 9.09 21.57 -18.59
N LEU A 263 8.32 22.67 -18.64
CA LEU A 263 6.92 22.70 -18.20
C LEU A 263 6.02 22.95 -19.41
N SER A 264 4.90 22.23 -19.49
CA SER A 264 3.88 22.49 -20.50
C SER A 264 2.48 22.27 -19.97
N SER A 265 1.56 23.14 -20.35
CA SER A 265 0.13 23.02 -20.10
C SER A 265 -0.64 23.27 -21.40
N GLY A 266 -1.69 22.46 -21.65
CA GLY A 266 -2.57 22.66 -22.80
C GLY A 266 -3.56 23.81 -22.61
N ALA A 267 -4.10 23.99 -21.41
CA ALA A 267 -5.14 24.98 -21.11
C ALA A 267 -4.99 25.68 -19.75
N GLY A 268 -3.84 25.55 -19.09
CA GLY A 268 -3.52 26.20 -17.80
C GLY A 268 -2.35 27.17 -17.94
N LYS A 269 -1.93 27.68 -16.81
CA LYS A 269 -0.76 28.57 -16.71
C LYS A 269 0.50 27.76 -16.43
N VAL A 270 1.61 28.23 -17.00
CA VAL A 270 2.94 27.71 -16.67
C VAL A 270 3.69 28.82 -15.96
N SER A 271 4.19 28.55 -14.78
CA SER A 271 4.93 29.52 -13.97
C SER A 271 6.17 28.91 -13.31
N SER A 272 7.19 29.72 -13.17
CA SER A 272 8.41 29.42 -12.43
C SER A 272 8.66 30.52 -11.43
N GLU A 273 8.84 30.14 -10.18
CA GLU A 273 9.25 31.03 -9.08
C GLU A 273 10.77 30.93 -8.82
N LEU A 274 11.50 30.30 -9.73
CA LEU A 274 12.96 30.12 -9.64
C LEU A 274 13.67 31.28 -10.33
N ASP A 275 14.85 31.60 -9.84
CA ASP A 275 15.77 32.47 -10.55
C ASP A 275 16.29 31.75 -11.81
N LEU A 276 15.90 32.27 -12.99
CA LEU A 276 16.30 31.71 -14.26
C LEU A 276 17.69 32.15 -14.62
N ALA A 277 18.61 31.21 -14.80
CA ALA A 277 19.94 31.53 -15.35
C ALA A 277 19.81 31.88 -16.85
N THR A 278 20.42 32.95 -17.26
CA THR A 278 20.47 33.41 -18.67
C THR A 278 21.47 32.61 -19.51
N THR A 279 22.34 31.87 -18.87
CA THR A 279 23.39 31.06 -19.52
C THR A 279 23.20 29.59 -19.11
N PRO A 280 23.19 28.65 -20.09
CA PRO A 280 23.16 27.24 -19.74
C PRO A 280 24.32 26.86 -18.81
N PRO A 281 24.11 25.98 -17.82
CA PRO A 281 25.18 25.53 -16.94
C PRO A 281 26.25 24.76 -17.77
N GLU A 282 27.52 25.01 -17.43
CA GLU A 282 28.63 24.22 -17.99
C GLU A 282 28.66 22.85 -17.28
N GLY A 283 28.34 21.77 -17.98
CA GLY A 283 28.39 20.42 -17.47
C GLY A 283 27.04 19.71 -17.33
N ASP A 284 27.05 18.50 -16.75
CA ASP A 284 25.84 17.72 -16.53
C ASP A 284 24.97 18.33 -15.44
N VAL A 285 23.68 18.50 -15.75
CA VAL A 285 22.70 19.01 -14.81
C VAL A 285 22.24 17.87 -13.90
N PRO A 286 22.39 17.99 -12.56
CA PRO A 286 22.07 16.91 -11.63
C PRO A 286 20.57 16.59 -11.54
N LEU A 287 19.70 17.52 -11.99
CA LEU A 287 18.25 17.36 -11.92
C LEU A 287 17.59 17.76 -13.25
N ARG A 288 16.77 16.89 -13.79
CA ARG A 288 15.92 17.17 -14.95
C ARG A 288 14.46 16.97 -14.59
N ILE A 289 13.63 17.96 -14.92
CA ILE A 289 12.20 17.94 -14.64
C ILE A 289 11.44 18.18 -15.94
N ARG A 290 10.57 17.26 -16.28
CA ARG A 290 9.60 17.40 -17.35
C ARG A 290 8.20 17.22 -16.78
N ALA A 291 7.42 18.29 -16.74
CA ALA A 291 6.07 18.28 -16.23
C ALA A 291 5.07 18.70 -17.30
N ARG A 292 4.04 17.88 -17.51
CA ARG A 292 3.02 18.10 -18.53
C ARG A 292 1.63 17.91 -17.96
N THR A 293 0.76 18.88 -18.19
CA THR A 293 -0.67 18.78 -17.91
C THR A 293 -1.50 19.12 -19.14
N GLY A 294 -2.61 18.41 -19.34
CA GLY A 294 -3.54 18.75 -20.43
C GLY A 294 -4.38 19.98 -20.08
N SER A 295 -4.95 20.01 -18.87
CA SER A 295 -5.67 21.15 -18.33
C SER A 295 -5.38 21.28 -16.84
N GLY A 296 -4.80 22.36 -16.43
CA GLY A 296 -4.31 22.63 -15.09
C GLY A 296 -3.04 23.43 -15.15
N ASP A 297 -2.60 23.93 -14.03
CA ASP A 297 -1.41 24.76 -13.95
C ASP A 297 -0.16 23.88 -13.77
N ALA A 298 0.98 24.32 -14.30
CA ALA A 298 2.26 23.70 -14.09
C ALA A 298 3.18 24.71 -13.40
N VAL A 299 3.60 24.41 -12.19
CA VAL A 299 4.32 25.32 -11.30
C VAL A 299 5.61 24.68 -10.81
N VAL A 300 6.72 25.40 -10.90
CA VAL A 300 7.97 25.04 -10.26
C VAL A 300 8.38 26.13 -9.27
N THR A 301 8.78 25.68 -8.08
CA THR A 301 9.17 26.59 -6.98
C THR A 301 10.48 26.11 -6.34
N THR A 302 11.04 26.91 -5.47
CA THR A 302 12.06 26.41 -4.52
C THR A 302 11.35 25.59 -3.44
N ALA A 303 11.90 24.44 -3.07
CA ALA A 303 11.37 23.62 -1.98
C ALA A 303 11.34 24.44 -0.67
N ALA A 304 10.23 24.34 0.07
CA ALA A 304 10.12 24.94 1.39
C ALA A 304 11.11 24.24 2.35
N GLN A 305 11.80 25.03 3.15
CA GLN A 305 12.72 24.52 4.20
C GLN A 305 11.94 24.07 5.44
#